data_2b6cc2df41e9c15a9474f08ee93e0492
#
_entry.id   2b6cc2df41e9c15a9474f08ee93e0492
#
_cell.length_a   1.000
_cell.length_b   1.000
_cell.length_c   1.000
_cell.angle_alpha   90.00
_cell.angle_beta   90.00
_cell.angle_gamma   90.00
#
_symmetry.space_group_name_H-M   'P 1'
#
loop_
_entity.id
_entity.type
_entity.pdbx_description
1 polymer ?
#
loop_
_entity_poly.entity_id
_entity_poly.type
_entity_poly.pdbx_seq_one_letter_code
_entity_poly.pdbx_strand_id
1 'polypeptide(L)'
;MALGWAIIGAGMHPHLKLAPAIGLTPDAELIAVLSRDQGRADAFAETHGAKAGYSKMDDLLADSRIDAVFVASPNSAHVGHTVQAAKAGKHVLSEKPMATSVDDALAMVQTCKANGVKLGLGFELRFHPAHLLAKDLVSLGKLGRIRLLQGHWGRGERGEPEHLPRSGLRGWWEDPETMGGGSVIMGLGVHVFDLV
;
A
#
# COMPACT_ATOMS: atom_id res chain seq x y z
N MET A 1 7.11 13.50 -19.10
CA MET A 1 7.60 12.10 -19.02
C MET A 1 6.75 11.39 -18.01
N ALA A 2 6.32 10.17 -18.30
CA ALA A 2 5.58 9.35 -17.34
C ALA A 2 6.48 8.98 -16.15
N LEU A 3 5.90 8.95 -14.94
CA LEU A 3 6.58 8.50 -13.74
C LEU A 3 6.66 6.97 -13.74
N GLY A 4 7.87 6.44 -13.66
CA GLY A 4 8.13 5.01 -13.65
C GLY A 4 7.85 4.40 -12.27
N TRP A 5 6.91 3.46 -12.19
CA TRP A 5 6.52 2.79 -10.95
C TRP A 5 7.02 1.35 -10.89
N ALA A 6 7.43 0.92 -9.71
CA ALA A 6 7.56 -0.50 -9.40
C ALA A 6 6.62 -0.90 -8.25
N ILE A 7 6.14 -2.14 -8.27
CA ILE A 7 5.35 -2.71 -7.18
C ILE A 7 6.22 -3.71 -6.40
N ILE A 8 6.33 -3.53 -5.10
CA ILE A 8 7.02 -4.44 -4.20
C ILE A 8 5.99 -5.37 -3.56
N GLY A 9 5.86 -6.58 -4.12
CA GLY A 9 4.90 -7.60 -3.72
C GLY A 9 3.93 -7.95 -4.85
N ALA A 10 3.90 -9.23 -5.26
CA ALA A 10 3.03 -9.78 -6.32
C ALA A 10 1.84 -10.55 -5.72
N GLY A 11 1.15 -9.97 -4.75
CA GLY A 11 -0.03 -10.56 -4.10
C GLY A 11 -1.34 -10.24 -4.82
N MET A 12 -2.46 -10.67 -4.20
CA MET A 12 -3.80 -10.45 -4.77
C MET A 12 -4.18 -8.97 -4.89
N HIS A 13 -3.83 -8.15 -3.90
CA HIS A 13 -4.16 -6.74 -3.93
C HIS A 13 -3.41 -5.99 -5.04
N PRO A 14 -2.08 -6.13 -5.18
CA PRO A 14 -1.36 -5.64 -6.36
C PRO A 14 -1.95 -6.08 -7.69
N HIS A 15 -2.28 -7.36 -7.80
CA HIS A 15 -2.84 -7.93 -9.03
C HIS A 15 -4.19 -7.34 -9.41
N LEU A 16 -5.11 -7.22 -8.44
CA LEU A 16 -6.49 -6.81 -8.72
C LEU A 16 -6.70 -5.29 -8.69
N LYS A 17 -5.81 -4.54 -8.03
CA LYS A 17 -6.03 -3.11 -7.76
C LYS A 17 -4.87 -2.22 -8.19
N LEU A 18 -3.65 -2.50 -7.74
CA LEU A 18 -2.56 -1.54 -7.91
C LEU A 18 -2.05 -1.46 -9.35
N ALA A 19 -1.74 -2.61 -9.96
CA ALA A 19 -1.26 -2.62 -11.34
C ALA A 19 -2.30 -2.06 -12.33
N PRO A 20 -3.60 -2.44 -12.25
CA PRO A 20 -4.63 -1.78 -13.04
C PRO A 20 -4.75 -0.28 -12.78
N ALA A 21 -4.64 0.17 -11.52
CA ALA A 21 -4.72 1.59 -11.18
C ALA A 21 -3.56 2.40 -11.78
N ILE A 22 -2.33 1.87 -11.74
CA ILE A 22 -1.19 2.50 -12.40
C ILE A 22 -1.43 2.61 -13.91
N GLY A 23 -1.92 1.53 -14.54
CA GLY A 23 -2.22 1.52 -15.99
C GLY A 23 -3.33 2.49 -16.42
N LEU A 24 -4.23 2.88 -15.50
CA LEU A 24 -5.29 3.87 -15.72
C LEU A 24 -4.88 5.30 -15.35
N THR A 25 -3.74 5.48 -14.69
CA THR A 25 -3.29 6.78 -14.23
C THR A 25 -2.51 7.49 -15.34
N PRO A 26 -2.95 8.68 -15.80
CA PRO A 26 -2.18 9.47 -16.73
C PRO A 26 -0.77 9.76 -16.19
N ASP A 27 0.21 9.75 -17.09
CA ASP A 27 1.62 10.02 -16.75
C ASP A 27 2.24 9.04 -15.72
N ALA A 28 1.70 7.83 -15.58
CA ALA A 28 2.27 6.74 -14.80
C ALA A 28 2.55 5.51 -15.70
N GLU A 29 3.65 4.83 -15.48
CA GLU A 29 4.01 3.61 -16.19
C GLU A 29 4.47 2.53 -15.19
N LEU A 30 3.93 1.32 -15.30
CA LEU A 30 4.39 0.18 -14.52
C LEU A 30 5.66 -0.39 -15.16
N ILE A 31 6.80 -0.10 -14.53
CA ILE A 31 8.11 -0.54 -15.00
C ILE A 31 8.41 -1.95 -14.49
N ALA A 32 8.18 -2.21 -13.19
CA ALA A 32 8.61 -3.47 -12.61
C ALA A 32 7.72 -3.97 -11.48
N VAL A 33 7.90 -5.24 -11.16
CA VAL A 33 7.34 -5.87 -9.96
C VAL A 33 8.41 -6.69 -9.26
N LEU A 34 8.40 -6.68 -7.92
CA LEU A 34 9.21 -7.54 -7.07
C LEU A 34 8.38 -8.67 -6.47
N SER A 35 8.84 -9.89 -6.60
CA SER A 35 8.33 -11.05 -5.87
C SER A 35 9.52 -11.90 -5.39
N ARG A 36 9.40 -12.57 -4.23
CA ARG A 36 10.43 -13.52 -3.76
C ARG A 36 10.67 -14.70 -4.70
N ASP A 37 9.73 -14.96 -5.59
CA ASP A 37 9.78 -16.00 -6.61
C ASP A 37 9.84 -15.33 -7.99
N GLN A 38 10.87 -15.64 -8.78
CA GLN A 38 11.11 -15.03 -10.08
C GLN A 38 10.00 -15.36 -11.08
N GLY A 39 9.56 -16.61 -11.13
CA GLY A 39 8.50 -17.00 -12.06
C GLY A 39 7.18 -16.27 -11.78
N ARG A 40 6.89 -16.00 -10.51
CA ARG A 40 5.73 -15.16 -10.14
C ARG A 40 5.92 -13.69 -10.52
N ALA A 41 7.14 -13.16 -10.39
CA ALA A 41 7.42 -11.80 -10.82
C ALA A 41 7.24 -11.67 -12.34
N ASP A 42 7.75 -12.61 -13.10
CA ASP A 42 7.67 -12.63 -14.57
C ASP A 42 6.21 -12.78 -15.04
N ALA A 43 5.46 -13.72 -14.46
CA ALA A 43 4.04 -13.91 -14.77
C ALA A 43 3.19 -12.66 -14.43
N PHE A 44 3.49 -11.98 -13.33
CA PHE A 44 2.82 -10.73 -12.97
C PHE A 44 3.18 -9.62 -13.98
N ALA A 45 4.44 -9.51 -14.34
CA ALA A 45 4.92 -8.52 -15.32
C ALA A 45 4.23 -8.72 -16.67
N GLU A 46 4.18 -9.95 -17.16
CA GLU A 46 3.50 -10.30 -18.41
C GLU A 46 2.00 -9.95 -18.36
N THR A 47 1.33 -10.32 -17.26
CA THR A 47 -0.12 -10.08 -17.11
C THR A 47 -0.49 -8.59 -17.11
N HIS A 48 0.36 -7.74 -16.54
CA HIS A 48 0.09 -6.32 -16.34
C HIS A 48 0.88 -5.38 -17.25
N GLY A 49 1.67 -5.93 -18.17
CA GLY A 49 2.46 -5.15 -19.11
C GLY A 49 3.65 -4.42 -18.47
N ALA A 50 4.12 -4.87 -17.29
CA ALA A 50 5.36 -4.35 -16.72
C ALA A 50 6.57 -4.76 -17.56
N LYS A 51 7.60 -3.93 -17.57
CA LYS A 51 8.81 -4.16 -18.40
C LYS A 51 9.74 -5.21 -17.83
N ALA A 52 9.67 -5.48 -16.51
CA ALA A 52 10.53 -6.46 -15.84
C ALA A 52 9.88 -7.06 -14.58
N GLY A 53 10.20 -8.33 -14.31
CA GLY A 53 9.99 -8.99 -13.03
C GLY A 53 11.33 -9.16 -12.31
N TYR A 54 11.38 -8.84 -11.01
CA TYR A 54 12.58 -8.98 -10.18
C TYR A 54 12.31 -9.90 -8.99
N SER A 55 13.33 -10.67 -8.60
CA SER A 55 13.30 -11.46 -7.36
C SER A 55 14.24 -10.93 -6.27
N LYS A 56 15.10 -9.98 -6.62
CA LYS A 56 16.01 -9.30 -5.69
C LYS A 56 15.70 -7.81 -5.63
N MET A 57 15.66 -7.28 -4.42
CA MET A 57 15.38 -5.85 -4.18
C MET A 57 16.46 -4.95 -4.81
N ASP A 58 17.73 -5.33 -4.67
CA ASP A 58 18.85 -4.53 -5.18
C ASP A 58 18.78 -4.38 -6.70
N ASP A 59 18.40 -5.43 -7.42
CA ASP A 59 18.26 -5.40 -8.87
C ASP A 59 17.11 -4.47 -9.29
N LEU A 60 15.97 -4.52 -8.58
CA LEU A 60 14.86 -3.61 -8.82
C LEU A 60 15.26 -2.16 -8.55
N LEU A 61 15.92 -1.90 -7.41
CA LEU A 61 16.29 -0.54 -7.01
C LEU A 61 17.38 0.07 -7.89
N ALA A 62 18.21 -0.76 -8.53
CA ALA A 62 19.22 -0.33 -9.50
C ALA A 62 18.63 0.06 -10.87
N ASP A 63 17.38 -0.30 -11.16
CA ASP A 63 16.72 0.07 -12.42
C ASP A 63 16.44 1.59 -12.43
N SER A 64 17.15 2.29 -13.32
CA SER A 64 17.06 3.75 -13.45
C SER A 64 15.74 4.25 -14.03
N ARG A 65 14.92 3.38 -14.62
CA ARG A 65 13.59 3.70 -15.14
C ARG A 65 12.55 3.85 -14.03
N ILE A 66 12.87 3.38 -12.81
CA ILE A 66 11.97 3.43 -11.67
C ILE A 66 12.21 4.73 -10.90
N ASP A 67 11.17 5.55 -10.78
CA ASP A 67 11.16 6.78 -9.98
C ASP A 67 10.53 6.56 -8.61
N ALA A 68 9.51 5.71 -8.56
CA ALA A 68 8.73 5.46 -7.36
C ALA A 68 8.40 3.98 -7.19
N VAL A 69 8.26 3.57 -5.94
CA VAL A 69 7.83 2.21 -5.58
C VAL A 69 6.51 2.23 -4.82
N PHE A 70 5.65 1.27 -5.13
CA PHE A 70 4.48 0.96 -4.31
C PHE A 70 4.80 -0.27 -3.44
N VAL A 71 4.92 -0.06 -2.13
CA VAL A 71 5.18 -1.15 -1.17
C VAL A 71 3.86 -1.81 -0.80
N ALA A 72 3.64 -3.04 -1.27
CA ALA A 72 2.44 -3.84 -1.07
C ALA A 72 2.76 -5.26 -0.55
N SER A 73 3.81 -5.35 0.22
CA SER A 73 4.25 -6.55 0.94
C SER A 73 3.43 -6.76 2.22
N PRO A 74 3.65 -7.85 2.99
CA PRO A 74 3.10 -7.98 4.34
C PRO A 74 3.50 -6.82 5.25
N ASN A 75 2.63 -6.46 6.21
CA ASN A 75 2.77 -5.25 7.04
C ASN A 75 4.15 -5.12 7.73
N SER A 76 4.66 -6.21 8.30
CA SER A 76 5.97 -6.23 8.96
C SER A 76 7.15 -5.92 8.04
N ALA A 77 6.98 -6.09 6.72
CA ALA A 77 8.03 -5.82 5.74
C ALA A 77 8.00 -4.39 5.19
N HIS A 78 6.96 -3.59 5.49
CA HIS A 78 6.82 -2.24 4.96
C HIS A 78 8.01 -1.35 5.30
N VAL A 79 8.45 -1.37 6.57
CA VAL A 79 9.59 -0.56 7.02
C VAL A 79 10.88 -0.92 6.26
N GLY A 80 11.20 -2.19 6.16
CA GLY A 80 12.42 -2.65 5.48
C GLY A 80 12.45 -2.25 4.01
N HIS A 81 11.35 -2.46 3.30
CA HIS A 81 11.25 -2.11 1.89
C HIS A 81 11.25 -0.60 1.65
N THR A 82 10.54 0.16 2.49
CA THR A 82 10.54 1.64 2.41
C THR A 82 11.92 2.22 2.64
N VAL A 83 12.62 1.75 3.68
CA VAL A 83 13.96 2.23 4.01
C VAL A 83 14.96 1.93 2.88
N GLN A 84 14.91 0.73 2.30
CA GLN A 84 15.76 0.37 1.16
C GLN A 84 15.48 1.24 -0.07
N ALA A 85 14.20 1.40 -0.42
CA ALA A 85 13.79 2.23 -1.55
C ALA A 85 14.19 3.70 -1.37
N ALA A 86 13.97 4.26 -0.16
CA ALA A 86 14.34 5.63 0.15
C ALA A 86 15.85 5.88 0.04
N LYS A 87 16.67 4.95 0.56
CA LYS A 87 18.13 5.01 0.44
C LYS A 87 18.63 4.92 -1.00
N ALA A 88 17.88 4.24 -1.87
CA ALA A 88 18.13 4.18 -3.31
C ALA A 88 17.58 5.40 -4.08
N GLY A 89 17.06 6.42 -3.36
CA GLY A 89 16.53 7.64 -3.98
C GLY A 89 15.16 7.49 -4.63
N LYS A 90 14.43 6.38 -4.38
CA LYS A 90 13.10 6.16 -4.95
C LYS A 90 12.02 6.76 -4.04
N HIS A 91 11.04 7.45 -4.63
CA HIS A 91 9.83 7.85 -3.93
C HIS A 91 9.03 6.63 -3.49
N VAL A 92 8.28 6.74 -2.39
CA VAL A 92 7.57 5.60 -1.81
C VAL A 92 6.10 5.91 -1.59
N LEU A 93 5.23 5.04 -2.08
CA LEU A 93 3.85 4.91 -1.66
C LEU A 93 3.71 3.55 -0.97
N SER A 94 3.42 3.54 0.33
CA SER A 94 3.28 2.30 1.08
C SER A 94 1.81 1.96 1.32
N GLU A 95 1.48 0.67 1.26
CA GLU A 95 0.21 0.19 1.75
C GLU A 95 0.02 0.48 3.24
N LYS A 96 -1.24 0.55 3.61
CA LYS A 96 -1.65 0.64 5.02
C LYS A 96 -1.70 -0.76 5.67
N PRO A 97 -1.47 -0.88 6.98
CA PRO A 97 -1.00 0.16 7.88
C PRO A 97 0.44 0.55 7.53
N MET A 98 0.86 1.74 7.94
CA MET A 98 2.21 2.24 7.64
C MET A 98 3.30 1.27 8.09
N ALA A 99 3.22 0.83 9.34
CA ALA A 99 4.13 -0.10 9.98
C ALA A 99 3.42 -0.89 11.09
N THR A 100 4.12 -1.82 11.71
CA THR A 100 3.62 -2.63 12.83
C THR A 100 4.02 -2.06 14.20
N SER A 101 4.87 -1.03 14.23
CA SER A 101 5.26 -0.29 15.42
C SER A 101 5.42 1.22 15.12
N VAL A 102 5.37 2.03 16.17
CA VAL A 102 5.60 3.48 16.07
C VAL A 102 7.04 3.77 15.66
N ASP A 103 8.01 3.04 16.20
CA ASP A 103 9.43 3.23 15.90
C ASP A 103 9.72 2.93 14.42
N ASP A 104 9.12 1.89 13.86
CA ASP A 104 9.23 1.57 12.44
C ASP A 104 8.61 2.67 11.55
N ALA A 105 7.45 3.18 11.95
CA ALA A 105 6.81 4.28 11.24
C ALA A 105 7.68 5.54 11.25
N LEU A 106 8.27 5.88 12.39
CA LEU A 106 9.22 6.99 12.52
C LEU A 106 10.47 6.77 11.68
N ALA A 107 11.02 5.56 11.65
CA ALA A 107 12.16 5.21 10.81
C ALA A 107 11.86 5.41 9.31
N MET A 108 10.67 5.03 8.84
CA MET A 108 10.23 5.26 7.47
C MET A 108 10.21 6.75 7.14
N VAL A 109 9.55 7.57 7.98
CA VAL A 109 9.45 9.03 7.79
C VAL A 109 10.83 9.69 7.78
N GLN A 110 11.66 9.37 8.79
CA GLN A 110 12.99 9.97 8.93
C GLN A 110 13.90 9.61 7.75
N THR A 111 13.87 8.33 7.32
CA THR A 111 14.71 7.89 6.20
C THR A 111 14.28 8.55 4.89
N CYS A 112 12.99 8.62 4.61
CA CYS A 112 12.51 9.28 3.39
C CYS A 112 12.89 10.77 3.40
N LYS A 113 12.73 11.45 4.55
CA LYS A 113 13.12 12.85 4.71
C LYS A 113 14.62 13.06 4.52
N ALA A 114 15.45 12.22 5.11
CA ALA A 114 16.91 12.31 5.03
C ALA A 114 17.44 12.11 3.60
N ASN A 115 16.74 11.31 2.79
CA ASN A 115 17.12 11.05 1.40
C ASN A 115 16.37 11.95 0.38
N GLY A 116 15.57 12.92 0.85
CA GLY A 116 14.87 13.87 -0.03
C GLY A 116 13.76 13.25 -0.88
N VAL A 117 13.25 12.07 -0.51
CA VAL A 117 12.19 11.37 -1.24
C VAL A 117 10.83 11.56 -0.58
N LYS A 118 9.77 11.44 -1.37
CA LYS A 118 8.39 11.50 -0.88
C LYS A 118 7.98 10.16 -0.26
N LEU A 119 7.21 10.22 0.83
CA LEU A 119 6.52 9.08 1.42
C LEU A 119 5.03 9.37 1.45
N GLY A 120 4.24 8.51 0.83
CA GLY A 120 2.79 8.51 0.88
C GLY A 120 2.26 7.20 1.47
N LEU A 121 1.01 7.21 1.92
CA LEU A 121 0.30 6.01 2.39
C LEU A 121 -0.95 5.76 1.55
N GLY A 122 -1.24 4.50 1.29
CA GLY A 122 -2.37 4.02 0.49
C GLY A 122 -3.71 4.09 1.22
N PHE A 123 -4.08 5.27 1.73
CA PHE A 123 -5.42 5.53 2.27
C PHE A 123 -6.35 6.02 1.17
N GLU A 124 -6.76 5.13 0.30
CA GLU A 124 -7.54 5.42 -0.90
C GLU A 124 -8.92 6.03 -0.58
N LEU A 125 -9.48 5.72 0.58
CA LEU A 125 -10.79 6.26 0.99
C LEU A 125 -10.79 7.78 1.17
N ARG A 126 -9.63 8.39 1.41
CA ARG A 126 -9.48 9.86 1.44
C ARG A 126 -9.91 10.52 0.13
N PHE A 127 -9.80 9.79 -0.98
CA PHE A 127 -10.10 10.29 -2.33
C PHE A 127 -11.51 9.89 -2.80
N HIS A 128 -12.30 9.19 -1.96
CA HIS A 128 -13.68 8.88 -2.29
C HIS A 128 -14.52 10.16 -2.34
N PRO A 129 -15.32 10.41 -3.40
CA PRO A 129 -16.05 11.67 -3.56
C PRO A 129 -16.90 12.07 -2.36
N ALA A 130 -17.56 11.11 -1.71
CA ALA A 130 -18.36 11.38 -0.50
C ALA A 130 -17.50 11.83 0.69
N HIS A 131 -16.30 11.27 0.87
CA HIS A 131 -15.39 11.67 1.94
C HIS A 131 -14.77 13.04 1.66
N LEU A 132 -14.44 13.36 0.41
CA LEU A 132 -14.01 14.70 0.01
C LEU A 132 -15.10 15.73 0.29
N LEU A 133 -16.35 15.44 -0.08
CA LEU A 133 -17.48 16.32 0.21
C LEU A 133 -17.68 16.51 1.73
N ALA A 134 -17.61 15.44 2.51
CA ALA A 134 -17.73 15.52 3.96
C ALA A 134 -16.63 16.42 4.56
N LYS A 135 -15.39 16.22 4.15
CA LYS A 135 -14.24 17.05 4.53
C LYS A 135 -14.48 18.54 4.19
N ASP A 136 -14.98 18.83 3.00
CA ASP A 136 -15.26 20.20 2.57
C ASP A 136 -16.36 20.85 3.44
N LEU A 137 -17.44 20.11 3.72
CA LEU A 137 -18.53 20.61 4.58
C LEU A 137 -18.04 20.94 6.00
N VAL A 138 -17.16 20.09 6.56
CA VAL A 138 -16.53 20.33 7.87
C VAL A 138 -15.62 21.56 7.79
N SER A 139 -14.71 21.60 6.82
CA SER A 139 -13.71 22.67 6.66
C SER A 139 -14.35 24.05 6.42
N LEU A 140 -15.48 24.08 5.72
CA LEU A 140 -16.25 25.31 5.46
C LEU A 140 -17.18 25.67 6.62
N GLY A 141 -17.16 24.94 7.73
CA GLY A 141 -18.02 25.20 8.88
C GLY A 141 -19.51 24.95 8.66
N LYS A 142 -19.88 24.27 7.56
CA LYS A 142 -21.29 24.04 7.20
C LYS A 142 -22.05 23.15 8.19
N LEU A 143 -21.32 22.33 8.94
CA LEU A 143 -21.87 21.46 9.99
C LEU A 143 -21.78 22.08 11.39
N GLY A 144 -21.26 23.30 11.50
CA GLY A 144 -21.00 23.95 12.78
C GLY A 144 -19.94 23.23 13.62
N ARG A 145 -20.03 23.35 14.93
CA ARG A 145 -19.10 22.68 15.85
C ARG A 145 -19.39 21.17 15.93
N ILE A 146 -18.49 20.35 15.43
CA ILE A 146 -18.59 18.90 15.54
C ILE A 146 -18.52 18.50 17.03
N ARG A 147 -19.51 17.74 17.50
CA ARG A 147 -19.63 17.26 18.88
C ARG A 147 -19.34 15.79 19.02
N LEU A 148 -19.67 15.01 18.00
CA LEU A 148 -19.49 13.56 17.96
C LEU A 148 -19.26 13.15 16.53
N LEU A 149 -18.34 12.23 16.34
CA LEU A 149 -18.11 11.54 15.09
C LEU A 149 -18.09 10.04 15.35
N GLN A 150 -18.82 9.27 14.56
CA GLN A 150 -18.88 7.82 14.66
C GLN A 150 -18.58 7.21 13.29
N GLY A 151 -17.59 6.31 13.26
CA GLY A 151 -17.25 5.52 12.09
C GLY A 151 -17.60 4.05 12.31
N HIS A 152 -18.29 3.45 11.34
CA HIS A 152 -18.60 2.04 11.35
C HIS A 152 -18.09 1.38 10.09
N TRP A 153 -17.38 0.28 10.26
CA TRP A 153 -16.98 -0.58 9.16
C TRP A 153 -17.54 -1.97 9.37
N GLY A 154 -18.49 -2.35 8.54
CA GLY A 154 -19.10 -3.67 8.56
C GLY A 154 -18.98 -4.36 7.20
N ARG A 155 -18.85 -5.67 7.21
CA ARG A 155 -19.03 -6.52 6.03
C ARG A 155 -20.27 -7.38 6.26
N GLY A 156 -21.15 -7.42 5.25
CA GLY A 156 -22.21 -8.43 5.20
C GLY A 156 -21.63 -9.81 4.90
N GLU A 157 -22.26 -10.85 5.41
CA GLU A 157 -21.99 -12.22 5.00
C GLU A 157 -22.31 -12.38 3.51
N ARG A 158 -21.36 -12.86 2.76
CA ARG A 158 -21.56 -13.26 1.35
C ARG A 158 -21.71 -14.77 1.30
N GLY A 159 -22.74 -15.37 1.88
CA GLY A 159 -23.19 -16.75 1.64
C GLY A 159 -22.17 -17.88 1.53
N GLU A 160 -20.88 -17.61 1.68
CA GLU A 160 -19.78 -18.58 1.67
C GLU A 160 -19.30 -18.85 3.09
N PRO A 161 -18.83 -20.07 3.38
CA PRO A 161 -18.32 -20.40 4.72
C PRO A 161 -17.20 -19.45 5.10
N GLU A 162 -17.47 -18.63 6.11
CA GLU A 162 -16.69 -17.49 6.54
C GLU A 162 -15.30 -17.79 7.10
N HIS A 163 -15.01 -19.06 7.31
CA HIS A 163 -13.89 -19.49 8.13
C HIS A 163 -12.90 -20.44 7.42
N LEU A 164 -12.83 -20.34 6.09
CA LEU A 164 -11.70 -20.99 5.44
C LEU A 164 -10.42 -20.21 5.81
N PRO A 165 -9.44 -20.87 6.44
CA PRO A 165 -8.17 -20.25 6.76
C PRO A 165 -7.60 -19.57 5.52
N ARG A 166 -7.13 -18.34 5.66
CA ARG A 166 -6.44 -17.67 4.57
C ARG A 166 -5.15 -18.42 4.30
N SER A 167 -5.12 -19.18 3.22
CA SER A 167 -3.96 -19.99 2.83
C SER A 167 -3.13 -19.32 1.74
N GLY A 168 -1.94 -19.85 1.47
CA GLY A 168 -1.05 -19.39 0.42
C GLY A 168 -0.63 -17.94 0.62
N LEU A 169 -0.82 -17.10 -0.39
CA LEU A 169 -0.38 -15.70 -0.39
C LEU A 169 -1.09 -14.80 0.64
N ARG A 170 -2.13 -15.28 1.30
CA ARG A 170 -2.90 -14.54 2.31
C ARG A 170 -2.69 -15.04 3.73
N GLY A 171 -1.94 -16.13 3.94
CA GLY A 171 -1.73 -16.73 5.26
C GLY A 171 -1.14 -15.75 6.30
N TRP A 172 -0.33 -14.81 5.87
CA TRP A 172 0.26 -13.79 6.72
C TRP A 172 -0.78 -12.88 7.45
N TRP A 173 -2.02 -12.83 6.98
CA TRP A 173 -3.09 -12.08 7.65
C TRP A 173 -3.52 -12.67 9.00
N GLU A 174 -3.24 -13.95 9.21
CA GLU A 174 -3.59 -14.68 10.43
C GLU A 174 -2.41 -14.75 11.43
N ASP A 175 -1.24 -14.34 10.98
CA ASP A 175 -0.06 -14.27 11.81
C ASP A 175 0.06 -12.88 12.47
N PRO A 176 -0.09 -12.77 13.82
CA PRO A 176 -0.03 -11.51 14.53
C PRO A 176 1.31 -10.77 14.37
N GLU A 177 2.43 -11.47 14.19
CA GLU A 177 3.74 -10.84 14.03
C GLU A 177 3.84 -10.13 12.67
N THR A 178 3.42 -10.78 11.61
CA THR A 178 3.41 -10.18 10.26
C THR A 178 2.33 -9.13 10.06
N MET A 179 1.19 -9.26 10.75
CA MET A 179 0.12 -8.26 10.73
C MET A 179 0.37 -7.05 11.63
N GLY A 180 1.15 -7.22 12.70
CA GLY A 180 1.34 -6.19 13.73
C GLY A 180 0.20 -6.14 14.74
N GLY A 181 -0.44 -7.28 15.02
CA GLY A 181 -1.55 -7.42 15.97
C GLY A 181 -2.84 -7.92 15.32
N GLY A 182 -3.99 -7.45 15.82
CA GLY A 182 -5.29 -7.93 15.36
C GLY A 182 -5.61 -7.56 13.91
N SER A 183 -5.89 -8.56 13.08
CA SER A 183 -6.14 -8.39 11.64
C SER A 183 -7.30 -7.44 11.31
N VAL A 184 -8.33 -7.38 12.17
CA VAL A 184 -9.47 -6.47 11.98
C VAL A 184 -9.05 -5.01 12.14
N ILE A 185 -8.30 -4.68 13.21
CA ILE A 185 -7.86 -3.30 13.45
C ILE A 185 -6.83 -2.88 12.41
N MET A 186 -5.78 -3.67 12.21
CA MET A 186 -4.70 -3.34 11.29
C MET A 186 -5.12 -3.43 9.82
N GLY A 187 -6.06 -4.30 9.49
CA GLY A 187 -6.54 -4.47 8.12
C GLY A 187 -7.67 -3.52 7.71
N LEU A 188 -8.60 -3.23 8.61
CA LEU A 188 -9.82 -2.47 8.34
C LEU A 188 -9.97 -1.23 9.23
N GLY A 189 -9.71 -1.36 10.54
CA GLY A 189 -9.88 -0.28 11.51
C GLY A 189 -9.03 0.94 11.19
N VAL A 190 -7.84 0.76 10.62
CA VAL A 190 -6.96 1.86 10.18
C VAL A 190 -7.65 2.82 9.21
N HIS A 191 -8.55 2.33 8.37
CA HIS A 191 -9.33 3.19 7.47
C HIS A 191 -10.34 4.07 8.23
N VAL A 192 -10.94 3.54 9.30
CA VAL A 192 -11.86 4.32 10.13
C VAL A 192 -11.09 5.39 10.88
N PHE A 193 -9.94 5.04 11.48
CA PHE A 193 -9.08 6.03 12.16
C PHE A 193 -8.56 7.11 11.22
N ASP A 194 -8.32 6.77 9.97
CA ASP A 194 -7.83 7.72 8.97
C ASP A 194 -8.89 8.75 8.53
N LEU A 195 -10.18 8.37 8.60
CA LEU A 195 -11.28 9.21 8.14
C LEU A 195 -11.89 10.09 9.24
N VAL A 196 -11.57 9.83 10.53
CA VAL A 196 -12.12 10.57 11.67
C VAL A 196 -11.09 11.55 12.22
#